data_46947b5ebeed90ba6ca4c934bdde2269
#
_entry.id   46947b5ebeed90ba6ca4c934bdde2269
#
_cell.length_a   1.000
_cell.length_b   1.000
_cell.length_c   1.000
_cell.angle_alpha   90.00
_cell.angle_beta   90.00
_cell.angle_gamma   90.00
#
_symmetry.space_group_name_H-M   'P 1'
#
loop_
_entity.id
_entity.type
_entity.pdbx_description
1 polymer ?
#
loop_
_entity_poly.entity_id
_entity_poly.type
_entity_poly.pdbx_seq_one_letter_code
_entity_poly.pdbx_strand_id
1 'polypeptide(L)'
;MPPLPLSPRSPLRASQSPEDPVSRLIASFAALLLLPVLPTLGTADAPHRLHGTGLVAQETVFVPPSSEAPARYHYRDLPDLRQQAGEQQAWLEARLTRVLPELMREYGIDMWVVSQREYAEDPVFFSITSPTTFSARRRSIYVFYDRGPEDGVERIALGGTTQGGLYTMYRSSRPAPTGGDAELVGDEQWRLFRELVEDRDPATIALNIDETHAFADGLGSGEREALERALGPFAERVVREPRLAIDYIQVRIPEMMPRYRQLMETAHALLAHGHSNAVIEPGVTTVEDLQWWYRERIREMGMTTWFQTSVNVQREGGVPTDGPVVIQRGDLVWTDLGLTFMGLNTDTQHNAYVLREGETEVPEGLRMCLATSNRMQDIHLEELVVGRTGNEVLFATLARMEEEGINGTVYSHPIGDHGHGAGPLIGMWDMQEGVPERGDLVIRPSTWHSIELQATVEVPEWGGRPVSCRQEEEAYIDEQGEVRWVFRRQDQFNLIW
;
A
#
# COMPACT_ATOMS: atom_id res chain seq x y z
N MET A 1 -59.74 27.28 -4.50
CA MET A 1 -59.27 26.57 -5.71
C MET A 1 -58.99 25.14 -5.31
N PRO A 2 -59.62 24.13 -5.89
CA PRO A 2 -59.43 22.72 -5.51
C PRO A 2 -58.14 22.14 -6.17
N PRO A 3 -57.59 21.07 -5.62
CA PRO A 3 -56.36 20.44 -6.14
C PRO A 3 -56.68 19.55 -7.35
N LEU A 4 -55.73 19.50 -8.28
CA LEU A 4 -55.71 18.67 -9.49
C LEU A 4 -55.42 17.18 -9.16
N PRO A 5 -55.99 16.23 -9.93
CA PRO A 5 -55.87 14.81 -9.65
C PRO A 5 -54.55 14.20 -10.14
N LEU A 6 -54.02 13.24 -9.36
CA LEU A 6 -52.88 12.41 -9.68
C LEU A 6 -53.22 11.37 -10.76
N SER A 7 -52.39 11.30 -11.79
CA SER A 7 -52.41 10.29 -12.86
C SER A 7 -51.81 8.96 -12.38
N PRO A 8 -52.35 7.80 -12.80
CA PRO A 8 -51.87 6.49 -12.34
C PRO A 8 -50.59 6.06 -13.07
N ARG A 9 -49.61 5.58 -12.28
CA ARG A 9 -48.39 4.95 -12.78
C ARG A 9 -48.69 3.54 -13.31
N SER A 10 -48.22 3.26 -14.52
CA SER A 10 -48.25 1.93 -15.13
C SER A 10 -47.19 1.02 -14.48
N PRO A 11 -47.41 -0.30 -14.37
CA PRO A 11 -46.44 -1.22 -13.77
C PRO A 11 -45.32 -1.57 -14.75
N LEU A 12 -44.09 -1.52 -14.25
CA LEU A 12 -42.88 -2.00 -14.94
C LEU A 12 -42.96 -3.53 -15.14
N ARG A 13 -42.85 -3.98 -16.38
CA ARG A 13 -42.69 -5.39 -16.76
C ARG A 13 -41.31 -5.86 -16.34
N ALA A 14 -41.23 -6.96 -15.57
CA ALA A 14 -40.06 -7.76 -15.36
C ALA A 14 -39.68 -8.46 -16.67
N SER A 15 -38.46 -8.24 -17.15
CA SER A 15 -37.86 -9.02 -18.21
C SER A 15 -37.24 -10.28 -17.61
N GLN A 16 -37.68 -11.44 -18.06
CA GLN A 16 -37.07 -12.74 -17.81
C GLN A 16 -35.79 -12.82 -18.63
N SER A 17 -34.67 -13.09 -17.97
CA SER A 17 -33.41 -13.53 -18.62
C SER A 17 -33.43 -15.05 -18.76
N PRO A 18 -32.75 -15.60 -19.82
CA PRO A 18 -32.78 -17.02 -20.08
C PRO A 18 -31.85 -17.80 -19.10
N GLU A 19 -32.32 -18.99 -18.75
CA GLU A 19 -31.61 -19.93 -17.89
C GLU A 19 -30.34 -20.47 -18.56
N ASP A 20 -29.22 -20.43 -17.84
CA ASP A 20 -27.96 -21.07 -18.19
C ASP A 20 -28.00 -22.58 -17.88
N PRO A 21 -27.56 -23.46 -18.77
CA PRO A 21 -27.57 -24.89 -18.57
C PRO A 21 -26.23 -25.41 -18.02
N VAL A 22 -25.89 -25.13 -16.76
CA VAL A 22 -24.73 -25.76 -16.08
C VAL A 22 -25.13 -26.19 -14.66
N SER A 23 -26.09 -27.10 -14.58
CA SER A 23 -26.45 -27.76 -13.31
C SER A 23 -26.81 -29.21 -13.56
N ARG A 24 -25.90 -29.99 -14.10
CA ARG A 24 -25.94 -31.47 -14.04
C ARG A 24 -24.56 -32.03 -14.32
N LEU A 25 -23.72 -32.19 -13.29
CA LEU A 25 -22.66 -33.23 -13.21
C LEU A 25 -21.98 -33.21 -11.83
N ILE A 26 -22.67 -33.60 -10.80
CA ILE A 26 -22.05 -34.08 -9.56
C ILE A 26 -22.91 -35.29 -9.09
N ALA A 27 -22.58 -36.44 -9.54
CA ALA A 27 -22.82 -37.71 -8.82
C ALA A 27 -22.01 -38.82 -9.47
N SER A 28 -21.28 -39.54 -8.67
CA SER A 28 -20.54 -40.77 -8.97
C SER A 28 -19.03 -40.59 -9.17
N PHE A 29 -18.31 -40.80 -8.06
CA PHE A 29 -17.24 -41.78 -7.95
C PHE A 29 -16.74 -41.80 -6.49
N ALA A 30 -17.37 -42.63 -5.67
CA ALA A 30 -16.77 -43.15 -4.46
C ALA A 30 -16.52 -44.62 -4.72
N ALA A 31 -15.31 -45.06 -4.57
CA ALA A 31 -14.93 -46.35 -3.95
C ALA A 31 -13.58 -46.89 -4.43
N LEU A 32 -12.83 -47.30 -3.44
CA LEU A 32 -11.81 -48.33 -3.41
C LEU A 32 -10.40 -48.05 -3.95
N LEU A 33 -9.39 -47.95 -3.05
CA LEU A 33 -8.57 -49.13 -2.64
C LEU A 33 -7.57 -48.72 -1.56
N LEU A 34 -7.74 -49.30 -0.38
CA LEU A 34 -6.76 -49.43 0.70
C LEU A 34 -5.82 -50.59 0.37
N LEU A 35 -4.51 -50.38 0.43
CA LEU A 35 -3.55 -51.42 0.78
C LEU A 35 -2.37 -50.80 1.54
N PRO A 36 -1.91 -51.44 2.61
CA PRO A 36 -0.85 -50.97 3.48
C PRO A 36 0.52 -51.46 3.04
N VAL A 37 1.55 -50.63 3.12
CA VAL A 37 2.94 -51.09 3.17
C VAL A 37 3.59 -50.49 4.40
N LEU A 38 3.97 -51.36 5.34
CA LEU A 38 4.74 -51.12 6.53
C LEU A 38 6.27 -51.11 6.22
N PRO A 39 7.12 -50.72 7.17
CA PRO A 39 8.24 -49.83 6.97
C PRO A 39 9.58 -50.54 6.93
N THR A 40 10.58 -49.93 6.35
CA THR A 40 11.98 -50.24 6.67
C THR A 40 12.62 -49.05 7.37
N LEU A 41 12.99 -49.27 8.60
CA LEU A 41 13.88 -48.46 9.41
C LEU A 41 15.25 -48.32 8.71
N GLY A 42 15.65 -47.10 8.47
CA GLY A 42 16.98 -46.76 8.08
C GLY A 42 17.38 -45.45 8.82
N THR A 43 18.18 -45.66 9.86
CA THR A 43 18.83 -44.57 10.62
C THR A 43 19.87 -43.87 9.77
N ALA A 44 19.75 -42.56 9.59
CA ALA A 44 20.88 -41.70 9.35
C ALA A 44 20.53 -40.28 9.81
N ASP A 45 21.12 -39.87 10.91
CA ASP A 45 21.24 -38.50 11.33
C ASP A 45 21.95 -37.65 10.24
N ALA A 46 21.27 -36.63 9.74
CA ALA A 46 21.94 -35.48 9.11
C ALA A 46 21.17 -34.22 9.50
N PRO A 47 21.83 -33.23 10.06
CA PRO A 47 21.16 -31.96 10.36
C PRO A 47 20.79 -31.29 9.05
N HIS A 48 19.52 -31.02 8.84
CA HIS A 48 19.05 -30.11 7.80
C HIS A 48 19.63 -28.72 8.08
N ARG A 49 20.79 -28.45 7.49
CA ARG A 49 21.19 -27.08 7.26
C ARG A 49 20.24 -26.51 6.22
N LEU A 50 19.36 -25.65 6.66
CA LEU A 50 18.74 -24.66 5.79
C LEU A 50 19.91 -23.86 5.20
N HIS A 51 20.27 -24.15 3.97
CA HIS A 51 21.11 -23.28 3.20
C HIS A 51 20.29 -22.01 2.92
N GLY A 52 20.33 -21.07 3.86
CA GLY A 52 20.05 -19.70 3.53
C GLY A 52 21.11 -19.29 2.51
N THR A 53 20.72 -19.14 1.25
CA THR A 53 21.51 -18.42 0.26
C THR A 53 21.56 -16.98 0.74
N GLY A 54 22.56 -16.64 1.55
CA GLY A 54 22.81 -15.27 1.98
C GLY A 54 22.95 -14.39 0.76
N LEU A 55 22.06 -13.45 0.62
CA LEU A 55 22.19 -12.36 -0.32
C LEU A 55 23.24 -11.41 0.27
N VAL A 56 24.39 -11.30 -0.36
CA VAL A 56 25.51 -10.50 0.15
C VAL A 56 25.25 -9.03 -0.18
N ALA A 57 25.16 -8.21 0.86
CA ALA A 57 25.06 -6.76 0.74
C ALA A 57 26.31 -6.19 0.07
N GLN A 58 26.22 -5.81 -1.18
CA GLN A 58 27.20 -4.97 -1.86
C GLN A 58 26.52 -3.71 -2.36
N GLU A 59 27.21 -2.59 -2.30
CA GLU A 59 26.72 -1.35 -2.90
C GLU A 59 26.34 -1.61 -4.35
N THR A 60 25.04 -1.50 -4.65
CA THR A 60 24.54 -1.62 -6.02
C THR A 60 24.86 -0.34 -6.76
N VAL A 61 25.99 -0.31 -7.41
CA VAL A 61 26.16 0.60 -8.55
C VAL A 61 25.47 -0.08 -9.72
N PHE A 62 24.37 0.50 -10.20
CA PHE A 62 23.78 0.08 -11.47
C PHE A 62 24.83 0.37 -12.57
N VAL A 63 25.42 -0.68 -13.11
CA VAL A 63 26.19 -0.60 -14.32
C VAL A 63 25.26 -1.08 -15.43
N PRO A 64 24.91 -0.25 -16.42
CA PRO A 64 24.13 -0.72 -17.57
C PRO A 64 24.89 -1.88 -18.20
N PRO A 65 24.19 -2.93 -18.68
CA PRO A 65 24.84 -4.11 -19.21
C PRO A 65 25.76 -3.72 -20.36
N SER A 66 27.06 -3.96 -20.19
CA SER A 66 27.98 -3.96 -21.31
C SER A 66 27.66 -5.20 -22.16
N SER A 67 27.79 -5.11 -23.46
CA SER A 67 27.45 -6.16 -24.44
C SER A 67 28.21 -7.49 -24.28
N GLU A 68 29.04 -7.64 -23.25
CA GLU A 68 29.96 -8.76 -23.10
C GLU A 68 29.81 -9.61 -21.82
N ALA A 69 28.95 -9.25 -20.88
CA ALA A 69 28.72 -10.07 -19.68
C ALA A 69 27.26 -10.08 -19.26
N PRO A 70 26.70 -11.23 -18.83
CA PRO A 70 25.37 -11.24 -18.26
C PRO A 70 25.31 -10.29 -17.07
N ALA A 71 24.38 -9.34 -17.10
CA ALA A 71 24.16 -8.41 -16.01
C ALA A 71 23.94 -9.18 -14.71
N ARG A 72 24.77 -8.91 -13.70
CA ARG A 72 24.59 -9.47 -12.38
C ARG A 72 23.74 -8.48 -11.57
N TYR A 73 22.51 -8.86 -11.32
CA TYR A 73 21.61 -8.09 -10.47
C TYR A 73 21.90 -8.45 -9.01
N HIS A 74 22.32 -7.46 -8.24
CA HIS A 74 22.64 -7.65 -6.82
C HIS A 74 21.47 -7.08 -6.00
N TYR A 75 20.87 -7.95 -5.21
CA TYR A 75 19.88 -7.57 -4.22
C TYR A 75 20.58 -7.40 -2.87
N ARG A 76 20.14 -6.41 -2.10
CA ARG A 76 20.67 -6.26 -0.74
C ARG A 76 20.10 -7.34 0.17
N ASP A 77 20.90 -7.75 1.17
CA ASP A 77 20.40 -8.65 2.21
C ASP A 77 19.30 -7.97 3.02
N LEU A 78 18.20 -8.67 3.15
CA LEU A 78 17.12 -8.27 4.04
C LEU A 78 17.41 -8.76 5.46
N PRO A 79 17.00 -8.01 6.51
CA PRO A 79 17.19 -8.43 7.89
C PRO A 79 16.42 -9.71 8.19
N ASP A 80 16.89 -10.51 9.13
CA ASP A 80 16.15 -11.67 9.62
C ASP A 80 14.87 -11.25 10.36
N LEU A 81 13.92 -12.19 10.56
CA LEU A 81 12.61 -11.90 11.16
C LEU A 81 12.70 -11.29 12.56
N ARG A 82 13.71 -11.65 13.35
CA ARG A 82 13.92 -11.10 14.70
C ARG A 82 14.38 -9.65 14.62
N GLN A 83 15.27 -9.35 13.70
CA GLN A 83 15.74 -7.99 13.47
C GLN A 83 14.60 -7.11 12.92
N GLN A 84 13.82 -7.64 11.95
CA GLN A 84 12.62 -6.94 11.44
C GLN A 84 11.66 -6.58 12.58
N ALA A 85 11.32 -7.56 13.42
CA ALA A 85 10.43 -7.32 14.56
C ALA A 85 10.99 -6.30 15.55
N GLY A 86 12.30 -6.30 15.79
CA GLY A 86 12.94 -5.32 16.66
C GLY A 86 12.87 -3.90 16.10
N GLU A 87 13.14 -3.72 14.82
CA GLU A 87 13.08 -2.41 14.15
C GLU A 87 11.64 -1.88 14.09
N GLN A 88 10.67 -2.72 13.69
CA GLN A 88 9.26 -2.34 13.66
C GLN A 88 8.71 -1.99 15.07
N GLN A 89 9.17 -2.71 16.10
CA GLN A 89 8.78 -2.39 17.48
C GLN A 89 9.34 -1.01 17.91
N ALA A 90 10.56 -0.68 17.52
CA ALA A 90 11.13 0.64 17.79
C ALA A 90 10.41 1.75 17.00
N TRP A 91 10.00 1.51 15.76
CA TRP A 91 9.18 2.45 15.00
C TRP A 91 7.82 2.67 15.64
N LEU A 92 7.16 1.60 16.09
CA LEU A 92 5.88 1.70 16.80
C LEU A 92 6.02 2.56 18.05
N GLU A 93 7.03 2.30 18.89
CA GLU A 93 7.29 3.08 20.10
C GLU A 93 7.51 4.56 19.76
N ALA A 94 8.33 4.87 18.77
CA ALA A 94 8.61 6.23 18.35
C ALA A 94 7.35 6.95 17.83
N ARG A 95 6.52 6.29 17.03
CA ARG A 95 5.25 6.86 16.55
C ARG A 95 4.26 7.10 17.66
N LEU A 96 4.10 6.16 18.59
CA LEU A 96 3.20 6.28 19.74
C LEU A 96 3.65 7.34 20.77
N THR A 97 4.95 7.66 20.81
CA THR A 97 5.50 8.61 21.81
C THR A 97 5.77 10.00 21.22
N ARG A 98 5.95 10.13 19.91
CA ARG A 98 6.22 11.42 19.24
C ARG A 98 5.06 11.86 18.36
N VAL A 99 4.63 11.04 17.39
CA VAL A 99 3.64 11.42 16.39
C VAL A 99 2.22 11.50 16.99
N LEU A 100 1.79 10.46 17.71
CA LEU A 100 0.43 10.41 18.25
C LEU A 100 0.10 11.58 19.20
N PRO A 101 0.96 11.95 20.18
CA PRO A 101 0.66 13.07 21.06
C PRO A 101 0.55 14.42 20.35
N GLU A 102 1.38 14.63 19.33
CA GLU A 102 1.34 15.86 18.52
C GLU A 102 0.02 15.96 17.75
N LEU A 103 -0.40 14.89 17.09
CA LEU A 103 -1.65 14.87 16.32
C LEU A 103 -2.89 14.97 17.23
N MET A 104 -2.93 14.29 18.36
CA MET A 104 -4.05 14.42 19.31
C MET A 104 -4.23 15.87 19.76
N ARG A 105 -3.13 16.56 20.07
CA ARG A 105 -3.16 17.98 20.48
C ARG A 105 -3.48 18.92 19.34
N GLU A 106 -2.94 18.67 18.14
CA GLU A 106 -3.25 19.45 16.93
C GLU A 106 -4.75 19.45 16.64
N TYR A 107 -5.41 18.28 16.79
CA TYR A 107 -6.83 18.12 16.53
C TYR A 107 -7.72 18.33 17.78
N GLY A 108 -7.15 18.65 18.93
CA GLY A 108 -7.89 18.90 20.16
C GLY A 108 -8.63 17.66 20.68
N ILE A 109 -8.04 16.48 20.52
CA ILE A 109 -8.62 15.20 20.94
C ILE A 109 -8.02 14.78 22.29
N ASP A 110 -8.85 14.71 23.32
CA ASP A 110 -8.43 14.24 24.63
C ASP A 110 -8.31 12.71 24.66
N MET A 111 -9.24 12.01 24.00
CA MET A 111 -9.27 10.55 23.96
C MET A 111 -9.55 10.03 22.56
N TRP A 112 -8.71 9.13 22.08
CA TRP A 112 -8.95 8.38 20.85
C TRP A 112 -9.22 6.91 21.18
N VAL A 113 -10.32 6.35 20.69
CA VAL A 113 -10.72 4.97 20.95
C VAL A 113 -10.79 4.19 19.65
N VAL A 114 -9.99 3.13 19.57
CA VAL A 114 -9.97 2.18 18.45
C VAL A 114 -10.50 0.84 18.95
N SER A 115 -11.75 0.53 18.62
CA SER A 115 -12.42 -0.71 19.02
C SER A 115 -12.65 -1.62 17.82
N GLN A 116 -12.25 -2.87 17.92
CA GLN A 116 -12.23 -3.80 16.79
C GLN A 116 -12.33 -5.25 17.23
N ARG A 117 -12.68 -6.11 16.29
CA ARG A 117 -12.80 -7.56 16.50
C ARG A 117 -11.94 -8.31 15.50
N GLU A 118 -11.60 -9.54 15.86
CA GLU A 118 -10.95 -10.49 14.94
C GLU A 118 -11.75 -10.59 13.63
N TYR A 119 -11.08 -10.49 12.49
CA TYR A 119 -11.62 -10.43 11.12
C TYR A 119 -12.40 -9.15 10.77
N ALA A 120 -12.37 -8.14 11.63
CA ALA A 120 -12.92 -6.81 11.38
C ALA A 120 -12.05 -5.78 12.12
N GLU A 121 -10.76 -5.82 11.79
CA GLU A 121 -9.77 -4.90 12.31
C GLU A 121 -9.93 -3.53 11.64
N ASP A 122 -9.68 -2.48 12.42
CA ASP A 122 -9.61 -1.11 11.96
C ASP A 122 -8.38 -0.93 11.05
N PRO A 123 -8.43 -0.14 9.98
CA PRO A 123 -7.28 0.12 9.11
C PRO A 123 -6.02 0.61 9.85
N VAL A 124 -6.19 1.31 10.98
CA VAL A 124 -5.07 1.78 11.81
C VAL A 124 -4.44 0.67 12.66
N PHE A 125 -5.06 -0.50 12.75
CA PHE A 125 -4.69 -1.56 13.69
C PHE A 125 -3.21 -1.94 13.63
N PHE A 126 -2.69 -2.24 12.45
CA PHE A 126 -1.29 -2.65 12.30
C PHE A 126 -0.30 -1.50 12.50
N SER A 127 -0.78 -0.25 12.46
CA SER A 127 0.04 0.94 12.74
C SER A 127 0.14 1.27 14.23
N ILE A 128 -0.71 0.65 15.07
CA ILE A 128 -0.74 0.85 16.54
C ILE A 128 -0.39 -0.42 17.33
N THR A 129 -0.07 -1.53 16.67
CA THR A 129 0.22 -2.81 17.33
C THR A 129 1.62 -3.33 17.04
N SER A 130 2.13 -4.17 17.94
CA SER A 130 3.43 -4.83 17.80
C SER A 130 3.49 -5.69 16.52
N PRO A 131 4.64 -5.78 15.83
CA PRO A 131 4.80 -6.58 14.62
C PRO A 131 4.55 -8.07 14.81
N THR A 132 4.51 -8.57 16.04
CA THR A 132 4.16 -9.95 16.37
C THR A 132 2.66 -10.16 16.57
N THR A 133 1.85 -9.11 16.48
CA THR A 133 0.39 -9.17 16.58
C THR A 133 -0.19 -9.44 15.19
N PHE A 134 -1.00 -10.48 15.05
CA PHE A 134 -1.58 -10.89 13.77
C PHE A 134 -3.09 -10.66 13.65
N SER A 135 -3.77 -10.40 14.77
CA SER A 135 -5.22 -10.12 14.80
C SER A 135 -5.64 -9.41 16.08
N ALA A 136 -6.82 -8.81 16.07
CA ALA A 136 -7.44 -8.19 17.23
C ALA A 136 -7.88 -9.18 18.33
N ARG A 137 -7.77 -10.47 18.11
CA ARG A 137 -8.19 -11.55 19.04
C ARG A 137 -9.50 -11.27 19.77
N ARG A 138 -10.60 -11.86 19.28
CA ARG A 138 -11.97 -11.64 19.77
C ARG A 138 -12.37 -10.16 19.66
N ARG A 139 -12.09 -9.35 20.69
CA ARG A 139 -12.21 -7.89 20.68
C ARG A 139 -11.01 -7.29 21.40
N SER A 140 -10.40 -6.29 20.77
CA SER A 140 -9.38 -5.44 21.37
C SER A 140 -9.84 -3.97 21.30
N ILE A 141 -9.87 -3.29 22.44
CA ILE A 141 -10.17 -1.87 22.51
C ILE A 141 -8.89 -1.17 22.95
N TYR A 142 -8.34 -0.33 22.07
CA TYR A 142 -7.20 0.54 22.39
C TYR A 142 -7.73 1.92 22.73
N VAL A 143 -7.27 2.46 23.86
CA VAL A 143 -7.64 3.79 24.34
C VAL A 143 -6.35 4.59 24.49
N PHE A 144 -6.31 5.72 23.81
CA PHE A 144 -5.26 6.73 23.93
C PHE A 144 -5.85 7.94 24.63
N TYR A 145 -5.25 8.36 25.74
CA TYR A 145 -5.72 9.51 26.51
C TYR A 145 -4.57 10.48 26.74
N ASP A 146 -4.71 11.72 26.23
CA ASP A 146 -3.69 12.75 26.40
C ASP A 146 -3.75 13.35 27.81
N ARG A 147 -2.69 13.14 28.58
CA ARG A 147 -2.52 13.67 29.94
C ARG A 147 -1.77 14.99 29.95
N GLY A 148 -1.55 15.59 28.79
CA GLY A 148 -0.82 16.83 28.63
C GLY A 148 0.67 16.64 28.28
N PRO A 149 1.38 17.76 28.01
CA PRO A 149 2.75 17.73 27.51
C PRO A 149 3.78 17.06 28.44
N GLU A 150 3.54 17.12 29.74
CA GLU A 150 4.47 16.58 30.77
C GLU A 150 4.30 15.06 30.91
N ASP A 151 3.04 14.57 30.94
CA ASP A 151 2.71 13.17 31.23
C ASP A 151 2.50 12.35 29.91
N GLY A 152 2.37 13.01 28.76
CA GLY A 152 2.19 12.39 27.46
C GLY A 152 0.85 11.69 27.28
N VAL A 153 0.79 10.74 26.34
CA VAL A 153 -0.42 9.96 26.04
C VAL A 153 -0.39 8.62 26.75
N GLU A 154 -1.40 8.41 27.60
CA GLU A 154 -1.65 7.11 28.22
C GLU A 154 -2.17 6.13 27.16
N ARG A 155 -1.64 4.92 27.12
CA ARG A 155 -1.96 3.87 26.15
C ARG A 155 -2.50 2.65 26.88
N ILE A 156 -3.75 2.32 26.63
CA ILE A 156 -4.47 1.26 27.33
C ILE A 156 -4.97 0.23 26.31
N ALA A 157 -4.84 -1.05 26.65
CA ALA A 157 -5.41 -2.16 25.90
C ALA A 157 -6.41 -2.93 26.78
N LEU A 158 -7.67 -2.90 26.38
CA LEU A 158 -8.72 -3.75 26.93
C LEU A 158 -8.86 -4.99 26.05
N GLY A 159 -8.25 -6.10 26.48
CA GLY A 159 -8.03 -7.28 25.64
C GLY A 159 -6.74 -7.20 24.81
N GLY A 160 -6.37 -8.29 24.16
CA GLY A 160 -5.12 -8.37 23.39
C GLY A 160 -3.88 -8.56 24.29
N THR A 161 -2.81 -7.83 23.98
CA THR A 161 -1.49 -7.93 24.64
C THR A 161 -0.95 -6.55 25.05
N THR A 162 0.17 -6.52 25.78
CA THR A 162 0.88 -5.27 26.13
C THR A 162 1.58 -4.62 24.93
N GLN A 163 1.52 -5.20 23.74
CA GLN A 163 2.21 -4.72 22.54
C GLN A 163 3.70 -4.44 22.79
N GLY A 164 4.39 -5.44 23.35
CA GLY A 164 5.81 -5.31 23.69
C GLY A 164 6.08 -4.39 24.91
N GLY A 165 5.10 -4.16 25.77
CA GLY A 165 5.22 -3.28 26.94
C GLY A 165 4.80 -1.83 26.70
N LEU A 166 4.33 -1.50 25.49
CA LEU A 166 3.92 -0.13 25.13
C LEU A 166 2.54 0.26 25.65
N TYR A 167 1.74 -0.71 26.11
CA TYR A 167 0.38 -0.49 26.61
C TYR A 167 0.19 -1.08 28.01
N THR A 168 -0.56 -0.36 28.83
CA THR A 168 -1.16 -0.91 30.06
C THR A 168 -2.30 -1.83 29.66
N MET A 169 -2.17 -3.12 29.91
CA MET A 169 -3.17 -4.12 29.54
C MET A 169 -4.04 -4.52 30.72
N TYR A 170 -5.36 -4.55 30.48
CA TYR A 170 -6.33 -5.03 31.44
C TYR A 170 -6.77 -6.46 31.11
N ARG A 171 -6.82 -7.30 32.15
CA ARG A 171 -7.31 -8.69 32.11
C ARG A 171 -8.64 -8.82 32.84
N SER A 172 -9.34 -9.93 32.59
CA SER A 172 -10.54 -10.30 33.37
C SER A 172 -10.17 -10.56 34.83
N SER A 173 -11.06 -10.21 35.73
CA SER A 173 -10.96 -10.60 37.15
C SER A 173 -11.22 -12.10 37.38
N ARG A 174 -11.68 -12.83 36.35
CA ARG A 174 -11.97 -14.26 36.41
C ARG A 174 -10.68 -15.09 36.22
N PRO A 175 -10.47 -16.14 37.03
CA PRO A 175 -9.33 -17.04 36.84
C PRO A 175 -9.52 -17.85 35.55
N ALA A 176 -8.43 -18.09 34.82
CA ALA A 176 -8.43 -19.04 33.70
C ALA A 176 -8.28 -20.49 34.19
N PRO A 177 -8.94 -21.48 33.59
CA PRO A 177 -8.79 -22.93 33.96
C PRO A 177 -7.34 -23.43 33.87
N THR A 178 -6.52 -22.80 33.02
CA THR A 178 -5.11 -23.13 32.82
C THR A 178 -4.16 -22.39 33.74
N GLY A 179 -4.68 -21.61 34.67
CA GLY A 179 -3.93 -20.72 35.56
C GLY A 179 -3.79 -19.30 34.99
N GLY A 180 -3.61 -18.32 35.87
CA GLY A 180 -3.58 -16.90 35.53
C GLY A 180 -4.97 -16.30 35.28
N ASP A 181 -5.00 -15.10 34.71
CA ASP A 181 -6.23 -14.36 34.46
C ASP A 181 -6.80 -14.71 33.07
N ALA A 182 -8.14 -14.81 33.02
CA ALA A 182 -8.85 -15.03 31.76
C ALA A 182 -8.75 -13.80 30.83
N GLU A 183 -8.98 -13.99 29.55
CA GLU A 183 -9.13 -12.88 28.62
C GLU A 183 -10.34 -12.01 29.00
N LEU A 184 -10.16 -10.71 28.86
CA LEU A 184 -11.22 -9.72 29.08
C LEU A 184 -12.15 -9.71 27.85
N VAL A 185 -13.42 -10.06 28.05
CA VAL A 185 -14.42 -10.14 26.97
C VAL A 185 -15.82 -9.76 27.46
N GLY A 186 -16.71 -9.41 26.53
CA GLY A 186 -18.14 -9.20 26.79
C GLY A 186 -18.41 -8.00 27.69
N ASP A 187 -19.42 -8.14 28.56
CA ASP A 187 -19.89 -7.05 29.41
C ASP A 187 -18.83 -6.53 30.40
N GLU A 188 -17.93 -7.39 30.86
CA GLU A 188 -16.81 -6.98 31.73
C GLU A 188 -15.88 -6.00 31.00
N GLN A 189 -15.60 -6.24 29.71
CA GLN A 189 -14.78 -5.35 28.90
C GLN A 189 -15.42 -3.97 28.72
N TRP A 190 -16.74 -3.93 28.44
CA TRP A 190 -17.48 -2.68 28.30
C TRP A 190 -17.62 -1.93 29.63
N ARG A 191 -17.79 -2.64 30.73
CA ARG A 191 -17.82 -2.02 32.07
C ARG A 191 -16.49 -1.37 32.41
N LEU A 192 -15.37 -2.06 32.21
CA LEU A 192 -14.04 -1.49 32.41
C LEU A 192 -13.76 -0.31 31.48
N PHE A 193 -14.18 -0.39 30.23
CA PHE A 193 -14.09 0.73 29.31
C PHE A 193 -14.85 1.96 29.84
N ARG A 194 -16.07 1.77 30.32
CA ARG A 194 -16.87 2.83 30.93
C ARG A 194 -16.16 3.44 32.16
N GLU A 195 -15.70 2.60 33.06
CA GLU A 195 -14.96 3.03 34.27
C GLU A 195 -13.71 3.87 33.90
N LEU A 196 -12.99 3.48 32.82
CA LEU A 196 -11.86 4.24 32.33
C LEU A 196 -12.26 5.62 31.80
N VAL A 197 -13.35 5.71 31.06
CA VAL A 197 -13.84 6.99 30.52
C VAL A 197 -14.34 7.90 31.66
N GLU A 198 -15.07 7.35 32.62
CA GLU A 198 -15.56 8.10 33.79
C GLU A 198 -14.41 8.64 34.64
N ASP A 199 -13.34 7.86 34.85
CA ASP A 199 -12.19 8.25 35.66
C ASP A 199 -11.33 9.35 35.00
N ARG A 200 -11.29 9.39 33.68
CA ARG A 200 -10.49 10.35 32.90
C ARG A 200 -11.28 11.58 32.47
N ASP A 201 -12.58 11.47 32.41
CA ASP A 201 -13.53 12.54 32.07
C ASP A 201 -13.14 13.37 30.82
N PRO A 202 -12.82 12.72 29.64
CA PRO A 202 -12.36 13.43 28.46
C PRO A 202 -13.43 14.40 27.97
N ALA A 203 -13.04 15.61 27.54
CA ALA A 203 -13.96 16.56 26.92
C ALA A 203 -14.27 16.19 25.45
N THR A 204 -13.31 15.58 24.75
CA THR A 204 -13.44 15.14 23.35
C THR A 204 -13.02 13.69 23.20
N ILE A 205 -13.83 12.90 22.48
CA ILE A 205 -13.57 11.48 22.19
C ILE A 205 -13.62 11.27 20.67
N ALA A 206 -12.50 10.91 20.06
CA ALA A 206 -12.46 10.54 18.65
C ALA A 206 -12.74 9.04 18.45
N LEU A 207 -13.56 8.73 17.45
CA LEU A 207 -13.80 7.38 16.94
C LEU A 207 -13.55 7.36 15.45
N ASN A 208 -13.06 6.23 14.92
CA ASN A 208 -12.83 6.06 13.50
C ASN A 208 -14.14 5.81 12.74
N ILE A 209 -14.84 6.90 12.43
CA ILE A 209 -16.12 6.93 11.71
C ILE A 209 -16.05 8.04 10.67
N ASP A 210 -16.05 7.68 9.39
CA ASP A 210 -16.06 8.62 8.29
C ASP A 210 -16.82 8.07 7.07
N GLU A 211 -17.36 8.94 6.22
CA GLU A 211 -18.11 8.54 5.02
C GLU A 211 -17.21 8.42 3.79
N THR A 212 -16.08 9.14 3.77
CA THR A 212 -15.20 9.29 2.61
C THR A 212 -13.90 8.54 2.76
N HIS A 213 -13.28 8.64 3.96
CA HIS A 213 -11.93 8.17 4.19
C HIS A 213 -11.95 6.80 4.88
N ALA A 214 -11.86 5.73 4.10
CA ALA A 214 -11.88 4.36 4.59
C ALA A 214 -10.82 4.07 5.69
N PHE A 215 -9.70 4.78 5.69
CA PHE A 215 -8.68 4.68 6.74
C PHE A 215 -9.14 5.21 8.12
N ALA A 216 -10.18 6.03 8.14
CA ALA A 216 -10.77 6.57 9.35
C ALA A 216 -12.20 6.03 9.61
N ASP A 217 -12.63 4.98 8.93
CA ASP A 217 -13.96 4.34 9.04
C ASP A 217 -13.85 2.85 9.41
N GLY A 218 -13.00 2.53 10.37
CA GLY A 218 -12.78 1.14 10.82
C GLY A 218 -13.79 0.63 11.83
N LEU A 219 -14.63 1.49 12.41
CA LEU A 219 -15.59 1.11 13.44
C LEU A 219 -16.88 0.53 12.81
N GLY A 220 -16.95 -0.80 12.72
CA GLY A 220 -18.15 -1.48 12.20
C GLY A 220 -19.42 -1.12 12.98
N SER A 221 -20.59 -1.06 12.31
CA SER A 221 -21.83 -0.56 12.89
C SER A 221 -22.24 -1.25 14.21
N GLY A 222 -22.14 -2.57 14.31
CA GLY A 222 -22.46 -3.30 15.54
C GLY A 222 -21.48 -3.04 16.67
N GLU A 223 -20.22 -2.77 16.35
CA GLU A 223 -19.20 -2.39 17.30
C GLU A 223 -19.43 -0.96 17.80
N ARG A 224 -19.78 -0.06 16.88
CA ARG A 224 -20.19 1.32 17.20
C ARG A 224 -21.35 1.38 18.17
N GLU A 225 -22.46 0.65 17.89
CA GLU A 225 -23.61 0.60 18.79
C GLU A 225 -23.27 0.10 20.20
N ALA A 226 -22.37 -0.90 20.31
CA ALA A 226 -21.94 -1.42 21.60
C ALA A 226 -21.07 -0.41 22.35
N LEU A 227 -20.19 0.28 21.66
CA LEU A 227 -19.30 1.30 22.21
C LEU A 227 -20.11 2.53 22.66
N GLU A 228 -21.05 3.03 21.85
CA GLU A 228 -21.91 4.16 22.21
C GLU A 228 -22.79 3.83 23.44
N ARG A 229 -23.33 2.61 23.54
CA ARG A 229 -24.02 2.17 24.76
C ARG A 229 -23.09 2.13 25.98
N ALA A 230 -21.85 1.71 25.79
CA ALA A 230 -20.85 1.71 26.87
C ALA A 230 -20.45 3.12 27.28
N LEU A 231 -20.30 4.06 26.37
CA LEU A 231 -20.05 5.47 26.65
C LEU A 231 -21.17 6.13 27.46
N GLY A 232 -22.46 5.77 27.19
CA GLY A 232 -23.60 6.40 27.84
C GLY A 232 -23.63 7.92 27.66
N PRO A 233 -23.62 8.74 28.76
CA PRO A 233 -23.61 10.20 28.61
C PRO A 233 -22.40 10.77 27.87
N PHE A 234 -21.26 10.08 27.91
CA PHE A 234 -20.05 10.50 27.19
C PHE A 234 -20.18 10.35 25.67
N ALA A 235 -21.18 9.65 25.17
CA ALA A 235 -21.45 9.58 23.73
C ALA A 235 -21.73 10.96 23.09
N GLU A 236 -22.20 11.94 23.88
CA GLU A 236 -22.40 13.32 23.43
C GLU A 236 -21.06 14.07 23.20
N ARG A 237 -19.95 13.53 23.70
CA ARG A 237 -18.59 14.09 23.54
C ARG A 237 -17.82 13.47 22.35
N VAL A 238 -18.46 12.55 21.63
CA VAL A 238 -17.87 11.94 20.44
C VAL A 238 -17.81 12.95 19.33
N VAL A 239 -16.62 13.11 18.76
CA VAL A 239 -16.36 13.97 17.62
C VAL A 239 -15.90 13.13 16.41
N ARG A 240 -16.22 13.60 15.21
CA ARG A 240 -15.66 13.05 13.96
C ARG A 240 -14.43 13.85 13.59
N GLU A 241 -13.26 13.25 13.72
CA GLU A 241 -12.00 13.84 13.31
C GLU A 241 -11.18 12.80 12.53
N PRO A 242 -11.54 12.54 11.26
CA PRO A 242 -10.91 11.52 10.44
C PRO A 242 -9.41 11.79 10.22
N ARG A 243 -8.98 13.06 10.26
CA ARG A 243 -7.58 13.44 10.06
C ARG A 243 -6.65 12.83 11.11
N LEU A 244 -7.14 12.56 12.34
CA LEU A 244 -6.32 11.93 13.36
C LEU A 244 -5.82 10.54 12.91
N ALA A 245 -6.70 9.69 12.42
CA ALA A 245 -6.33 8.36 11.93
C ALA A 245 -5.54 8.45 10.62
N ILE A 246 -5.96 9.29 9.68
CA ILE A 246 -5.30 9.51 8.39
C ILE A 246 -3.86 9.97 8.61
N ASP A 247 -3.65 11.01 9.41
CA ASP A 247 -2.34 11.61 9.62
C ASP A 247 -1.45 10.71 10.48
N TYR A 248 -2.03 9.98 11.43
CA TYR A 248 -1.26 8.97 12.17
C TYR A 248 -0.74 7.86 11.25
N ILE A 249 -1.51 7.43 10.24
CA ILE A 249 -1.07 6.45 9.25
C ILE A 249 -0.01 7.06 8.32
N GLN A 250 -0.20 8.29 7.81
CA GLN A 250 0.67 8.84 6.77
C GLN A 250 1.98 9.46 7.28
N VAL A 251 2.00 10.01 8.52
CA VAL A 251 3.21 10.64 9.06
C VAL A 251 4.27 9.60 9.38
N ARG A 252 5.46 9.82 8.84
CA ARG A 252 6.64 8.96 8.96
C ARG A 252 7.63 9.50 9.97
N ILE A 253 8.48 8.63 10.45
CA ILE A 253 9.63 8.99 11.28
C ILE A 253 10.92 8.74 10.51
N PRO A 254 11.97 9.54 10.73
CA PRO A 254 13.23 9.40 9.99
C PRO A 254 13.88 8.02 10.09
N GLU A 255 13.64 7.31 11.19
CA GLU A 255 14.17 5.96 11.45
C GLU A 255 13.66 4.90 10.46
N MET A 256 12.54 5.15 9.77
CA MET A 256 11.98 4.23 8.75
C MET A 256 12.71 4.38 7.40
N MET A 257 13.26 5.56 7.09
CA MET A 257 13.81 5.88 5.77
C MET A 257 14.93 4.94 5.31
N PRO A 258 15.89 4.49 6.15
CA PRO A 258 16.92 3.57 5.67
C PRO A 258 16.37 2.26 5.11
N ARG A 259 15.31 1.70 5.72
CA ARG A 259 14.63 0.50 5.22
C ARG A 259 13.80 0.77 3.99
N TYR A 260 13.12 1.89 3.96
CA TYR A 260 12.33 2.26 2.79
C TYR A 260 13.20 2.49 1.55
N ARG A 261 14.34 3.16 1.72
CA ARG A 261 15.33 3.30 0.65
C ARG A 261 15.86 1.95 0.16
N GLN A 262 16.18 1.04 1.08
CA GLN A 262 16.61 -0.32 0.72
C GLN A 262 15.52 -1.07 -0.08
N LEU A 263 14.26 -0.88 0.28
CA LEU A 263 13.13 -1.49 -0.42
C LEU A 263 13.00 -0.91 -1.83
N MET A 264 13.13 0.41 -2.01
CA MET A 264 13.17 1.06 -3.31
C MET A 264 14.34 0.59 -4.19
N GLU A 265 15.55 0.51 -3.62
CA GLU A 265 16.71 -0.05 -4.33
C GLU A 265 16.44 -1.48 -4.81
N THR A 266 15.71 -2.27 -4.00
CA THR A 266 15.32 -3.64 -4.34
C THR A 266 14.28 -3.67 -5.47
N ALA A 267 13.28 -2.78 -5.44
CA ALA A 267 12.29 -2.64 -6.51
C ALA A 267 12.94 -2.29 -7.85
N HIS A 268 13.85 -1.30 -7.84
CA HIS A 268 14.62 -0.92 -9.03
C HIS A 268 15.49 -2.07 -9.59
N ALA A 269 16.19 -2.79 -8.71
CA ALA A 269 17.00 -3.94 -9.12
C ALA A 269 16.15 -5.06 -9.70
N LEU A 270 14.96 -5.30 -9.12
CA LEU A 270 14.03 -6.31 -9.58
C LEU A 270 13.43 -5.95 -10.95
N LEU A 271 13.03 -4.69 -11.15
CA LEU A 271 12.55 -4.18 -12.44
C LEU A 271 13.63 -4.29 -13.51
N ALA A 272 14.86 -3.84 -13.22
CA ALA A 272 15.98 -3.95 -14.16
C ALA A 272 16.32 -5.41 -14.52
N HIS A 273 16.19 -6.34 -13.56
CA HIS A 273 16.39 -7.77 -13.81
C HIS A 273 15.29 -8.33 -14.71
N GLY A 274 14.02 -8.08 -14.40
CA GLY A 274 12.90 -8.50 -15.24
C GLY A 274 12.95 -7.91 -16.65
N HIS A 275 13.42 -6.67 -16.78
CA HIS A 275 13.63 -5.98 -18.05
C HIS A 275 15.00 -6.29 -18.70
N SER A 276 15.41 -7.56 -18.74
CA SER A 276 16.68 -7.98 -19.30
C SER A 276 16.58 -9.28 -20.07
N ASN A 277 17.61 -9.59 -20.85
CA ASN A 277 17.73 -10.88 -21.55
C ASN A 277 17.97 -12.08 -20.62
N ALA A 278 18.15 -11.86 -19.32
CA ALA A 278 18.14 -12.95 -18.34
C ALA A 278 16.72 -13.51 -18.11
N VAL A 279 15.69 -12.72 -18.42
CA VAL A 279 14.28 -13.06 -18.21
C VAL A 279 13.47 -13.00 -19.50
N ILE A 280 13.72 -12.03 -20.38
CA ILE A 280 12.97 -11.85 -21.62
C ILE A 280 13.78 -12.38 -22.80
N GLU A 281 13.21 -13.37 -23.50
CA GLU A 281 13.64 -13.83 -24.82
C GLU A 281 12.64 -13.27 -25.85
N PRO A 282 13.03 -12.26 -26.67
CA PRO A 282 12.14 -11.68 -27.67
C PRO A 282 11.61 -12.72 -28.65
N GLY A 283 10.30 -12.71 -28.90
CA GLY A 283 9.62 -13.69 -29.74
C GLY A 283 9.19 -14.98 -29.04
N VAL A 284 9.55 -15.16 -27.76
CA VAL A 284 9.23 -16.34 -26.92
C VAL A 284 8.49 -15.96 -25.66
N THR A 285 9.09 -15.10 -24.83
CA THR A 285 8.52 -14.70 -23.52
C THR A 285 7.24 -13.91 -23.71
N THR A 286 6.19 -14.32 -23.03
CA THR A 286 4.91 -13.60 -23.00
C THR A 286 4.87 -12.55 -21.88
N VAL A 287 3.96 -11.60 -21.99
CA VAL A 287 3.63 -10.67 -20.91
C VAL A 287 3.26 -11.41 -19.62
N GLU A 288 2.48 -12.49 -19.76
CA GLU A 288 2.07 -13.32 -18.60
C GLU A 288 3.27 -14.03 -17.96
N ASP A 289 4.20 -14.57 -18.74
CA ASP A 289 5.43 -15.20 -18.21
C ASP A 289 6.23 -14.20 -17.37
N LEU A 290 6.37 -12.98 -17.85
CA LEU A 290 7.07 -11.93 -17.11
C LEU A 290 6.35 -11.52 -15.83
N GLN A 291 5.02 -11.42 -15.84
CA GLN A 291 4.22 -11.17 -14.64
C GLN A 291 4.41 -12.27 -13.58
N TRP A 292 4.38 -13.55 -13.99
CA TRP A 292 4.60 -14.66 -13.08
C TRP A 292 6.03 -14.69 -12.56
N TRP A 293 7.02 -14.39 -13.40
CA TRP A 293 8.42 -14.30 -12.98
C TRP A 293 8.60 -13.28 -11.84
N TYR A 294 8.01 -12.08 -11.94
CA TYR A 294 8.07 -11.08 -10.87
C TYR A 294 7.42 -11.59 -9.57
N ARG A 295 6.22 -12.18 -9.67
CA ARG A 295 5.48 -12.70 -8.51
C ARG A 295 6.27 -13.78 -7.77
N GLU A 296 6.85 -14.72 -8.50
CA GLU A 296 7.68 -15.78 -7.93
C GLU A 296 8.94 -15.20 -7.31
N ARG A 297 9.63 -14.30 -8.00
CA ARG A 297 10.86 -13.68 -7.49
C ARG A 297 10.63 -12.88 -6.20
N ILE A 298 9.55 -12.11 -6.09
CA ILE A 298 9.17 -11.39 -4.86
C ILE A 298 9.01 -12.38 -3.69
N ARG A 299 8.32 -13.49 -3.93
CA ARG A 299 8.09 -14.53 -2.90
C ARG A 299 9.39 -15.23 -2.50
N GLU A 300 10.26 -15.54 -3.42
CA GLU A 300 11.58 -16.13 -3.16
C GLU A 300 12.46 -15.23 -2.30
N MET A 301 12.33 -13.91 -2.45
CA MET A 301 13.03 -12.91 -1.64
C MET A 301 12.44 -12.72 -0.24
N GLY A 302 11.35 -13.42 0.11
CA GLY A 302 10.70 -13.31 1.41
C GLY A 302 9.84 -12.06 1.58
N MET A 303 9.46 -11.43 0.46
CA MET A 303 8.56 -10.28 0.42
C MET A 303 7.16 -10.67 -0.06
N THR A 304 6.25 -9.71 0.00
CA THR A 304 4.92 -9.80 -0.61
C THR A 304 4.68 -8.58 -1.50
N THR A 305 3.52 -8.52 -2.10
CA THR A 305 3.05 -7.37 -2.87
C THR A 305 1.66 -6.98 -2.38
N TRP A 306 1.31 -5.72 -2.49
CA TRP A 306 -0.01 -5.21 -2.12
C TRP A 306 -0.97 -5.16 -3.32
N PHE A 307 -0.46 -5.25 -4.54
CA PHE A 307 -1.21 -5.52 -5.77
C PHE A 307 -0.46 -6.51 -6.67
N GLN A 308 -1.13 -7.03 -7.68
CA GLN A 308 -0.50 -7.96 -8.62
C GLN A 308 0.31 -7.19 -9.67
N THR A 309 1.60 -7.54 -9.81
CA THR A 309 2.48 -6.92 -10.81
C THR A 309 1.82 -6.89 -12.17
N SER A 310 1.77 -5.71 -12.79
CA SER A 310 1.23 -5.48 -14.13
C SER A 310 2.36 -5.34 -15.15
N VAL A 311 2.19 -5.93 -16.32
CA VAL A 311 3.09 -5.75 -17.46
C VAL A 311 2.25 -5.41 -18.68
N ASN A 312 2.67 -4.41 -19.45
CA ASN A 312 2.01 -4.00 -20.67
C ASN A 312 3.04 -3.74 -21.77
N VAL A 313 2.59 -3.86 -23.02
CA VAL A 313 3.42 -3.65 -24.20
C VAL A 313 2.75 -2.64 -25.12
N GLN A 314 3.52 -1.68 -25.60
CA GLN A 314 3.15 -0.83 -26.74
C GLN A 314 4.02 -1.20 -27.93
N ARG A 315 3.42 -1.25 -29.12
CA ARG A 315 4.07 -1.70 -30.35
C ARG A 315 3.65 -0.81 -31.53
N GLU A 316 4.57 -0.53 -32.45
CA GLU A 316 4.33 0.31 -33.66
C GLU A 316 3.09 -0.12 -34.43
N GLY A 317 2.93 -1.40 -34.72
CA GLY A 317 1.78 -1.96 -35.44
C GLY A 317 0.54 -2.23 -34.58
N GLY A 318 0.61 -1.97 -33.28
CA GLY A 318 -0.39 -2.39 -32.28
C GLY A 318 -0.13 -3.81 -31.76
N VAL A 319 -0.73 -4.12 -30.64
CA VAL A 319 -0.62 -5.42 -29.97
C VAL A 319 -1.88 -6.24 -30.29
N PRO A 320 -1.77 -7.56 -30.56
CA PRO A 320 -2.94 -8.42 -30.72
C PRO A 320 -3.89 -8.34 -29.53
N THR A 321 -5.19 -8.30 -29.79
CA THR A 321 -6.23 -8.29 -28.75
C THR A 321 -6.65 -9.68 -28.32
N ASP A 322 -6.33 -10.70 -29.12
CA ASP A 322 -6.69 -12.09 -28.86
C ASP A 322 -5.44 -12.95 -28.62
N GLY A 323 -5.48 -13.77 -27.57
CA GLY A 323 -4.42 -14.69 -27.20
C GLY A 323 -3.29 -14.05 -26.39
N PRO A 324 -2.25 -14.85 -26.06
CA PRO A 324 -1.11 -14.37 -25.29
C PRO A 324 -0.30 -13.33 -26.06
N VAL A 325 0.08 -12.25 -25.37
CA VAL A 325 0.94 -11.21 -25.91
C VAL A 325 2.39 -11.63 -25.75
N VAL A 326 3.03 -12.02 -26.87
CA VAL A 326 4.46 -12.33 -26.90
C VAL A 326 5.25 -11.04 -27.10
N ILE A 327 6.24 -10.79 -26.25
CA ILE A 327 7.15 -9.64 -26.32
C ILE A 327 8.03 -9.79 -27.56
N GLN A 328 8.05 -8.75 -28.40
CA GLN A 328 8.74 -8.75 -29.72
C GLN A 328 9.82 -7.66 -29.75
N ARG A 329 10.75 -7.82 -30.71
CA ARG A 329 11.67 -6.74 -31.06
C ARG A 329 10.92 -5.49 -31.52
N GLY A 330 11.30 -4.33 -30.97
CA GLY A 330 10.66 -3.05 -31.23
C GLY A 330 9.53 -2.72 -30.24
N ASP A 331 9.27 -3.57 -29.23
CA ASP A 331 8.28 -3.31 -28.20
C ASP A 331 8.82 -2.36 -27.13
N LEU A 332 7.96 -1.46 -26.69
CA LEU A 332 8.07 -0.74 -25.43
C LEU A 332 7.35 -1.56 -24.36
N VAL A 333 8.10 -2.07 -23.39
CA VAL A 333 7.58 -2.85 -22.26
C VAL A 333 7.49 -1.96 -21.05
N TRP A 334 6.35 -1.94 -20.40
CA TRP A 334 6.11 -1.24 -19.15
C TRP A 334 5.76 -2.25 -18.07
N THR A 335 6.31 -2.05 -16.88
CA THR A 335 6.01 -2.87 -15.70
C THR A 335 5.69 -1.96 -14.52
N ASP A 336 4.65 -2.35 -13.79
CA ASP A 336 4.20 -1.74 -12.57
C ASP A 336 4.30 -2.76 -11.43
N LEU A 337 5.05 -2.39 -10.38
CA LEU A 337 5.51 -3.29 -9.33
C LEU A 337 5.45 -2.64 -7.94
N GLY A 338 4.68 -3.24 -7.04
CA GLY A 338 4.66 -2.86 -5.63
C GLY A 338 5.23 -3.94 -4.73
N LEU A 339 6.20 -3.61 -3.88
CA LEU A 339 6.75 -4.50 -2.87
C LEU A 339 6.18 -4.17 -1.50
N THR A 340 5.94 -5.21 -0.69
CA THR A 340 5.59 -5.07 0.73
C THR A 340 6.63 -5.78 1.58
N PHE A 341 7.25 -5.04 2.49
CA PHE A 341 8.24 -5.55 3.41
C PHE A 341 8.23 -4.76 4.72
N MET A 342 8.21 -5.45 5.86
CA MET A 342 8.16 -4.83 7.19
C MET A 342 6.98 -3.84 7.38
N GLY A 343 5.83 -4.09 6.74
CA GLY A 343 4.68 -3.19 6.76
C GLY A 343 4.85 -1.93 5.92
N LEU A 344 5.93 -1.81 5.14
CA LEU A 344 6.17 -0.72 4.19
C LEU A 344 5.88 -1.19 2.77
N ASN A 345 5.29 -0.31 1.97
CA ASN A 345 4.93 -0.58 0.58
C ASN A 345 5.65 0.38 -0.35
N THR A 346 6.07 -0.14 -1.52
CA THR A 346 6.53 0.68 -2.65
C THR A 346 5.55 0.58 -3.79
N ASP A 347 5.64 1.52 -4.72
CA ASP A 347 5.00 1.52 -6.02
C ASP A 347 5.96 2.07 -7.07
N THR A 348 6.19 1.34 -8.14
CA THR A 348 7.25 1.72 -9.08
C THR A 348 6.92 1.27 -10.50
N GLN A 349 6.90 2.21 -11.43
CA GLN A 349 6.66 1.95 -12.85
C GLN A 349 7.89 2.28 -13.69
N HIS A 350 8.43 1.28 -14.36
CA HIS A 350 9.57 1.41 -15.27
C HIS A 350 9.27 0.93 -16.68
N ASN A 351 10.07 1.43 -17.61
CA ASN A 351 9.98 1.13 -19.02
C ASN A 351 11.24 0.43 -19.53
N ALA A 352 11.06 -0.52 -20.45
CA ALA A 352 12.13 -1.17 -21.20
C ALA A 352 11.83 -1.11 -22.69
N TYR A 353 12.88 -1.15 -23.51
CA TYR A 353 12.75 -1.24 -24.96
C TYR A 353 13.47 -2.48 -25.49
N VAL A 354 12.76 -3.25 -26.33
CA VAL A 354 13.33 -4.43 -26.99
C VAL A 354 13.93 -3.98 -28.31
N LEU A 355 15.25 -3.94 -28.38
CA LEU A 355 15.97 -3.48 -29.57
C LEU A 355 15.62 -4.32 -30.82
N ARG A 356 15.43 -3.65 -31.97
CA ARG A 356 15.32 -4.30 -33.25
C ARG A 356 16.67 -4.79 -33.70
N GLU A 357 16.69 -5.67 -34.69
CA GLU A 357 17.93 -6.14 -35.28
C GLU A 357 18.74 -4.97 -35.87
N GLY A 358 19.98 -4.82 -35.43
CA GLY A 358 20.88 -3.75 -35.85
C GLY A 358 20.72 -2.42 -35.05
N GLU A 359 19.71 -2.30 -34.19
CA GLU A 359 19.62 -1.15 -33.30
C GLU A 359 20.60 -1.31 -32.11
N THR A 360 21.22 -0.21 -31.72
CA THR A 360 22.09 -0.11 -30.52
C THR A 360 21.55 0.88 -29.48
N GLU A 361 20.51 1.64 -29.86
CA GLU A 361 19.91 2.69 -29.05
C GLU A 361 18.39 2.68 -29.19
N VAL A 362 17.70 3.23 -28.21
CA VAL A 362 16.25 3.45 -28.26
C VAL A 362 15.94 4.54 -29.30
N PRO A 363 14.89 4.40 -30.13
CA PRO A 363 14.42 5.45 -31.03
C PRO A 363 14.25 6.80 -30.34
N GLU A 364 14.58 7.89 -31.04
CA GLU A 364 14.59 9.24 -30.48
C GLU A 364 13.22 9.64 -29.92
N GLY A 365 12.13 9.34 -30.64
CA GLY A 365 10.79 9.67 -30.19
C GLY A 365 10.41 8.98 -28.86
N LEU A 366 10.88 7.75 -28.64
CA LEU A 366 10.67 7.06 -27.35
C LEU A 366 11.53 7.69 -26.24
N ARG A 367 12.79 8.06 -26.55
CA ARG A 367 13.64 8.78 -25.58
C ARG A 367 13.03 10.10 -25.17
N MET A 368 12.46 10.84 -26.13
CA MET A 368 11.71 12.07 -25.84
C MET A 368 10.48 11.83 -24.97
N CYS A 369 9.75 10.74 -25.20
CA CYS A 369 8.60 10.38 -24.38
C CYS A 369 9.00 10.17 -22.90
N LEU A 370 10.06 9.41 -22.63
CA LEU A 370 10.59 9.21 -21.28
C LEU A 370 11.09 10.52 -20.66
N ALA A 371 11.80 11.34 -21.44
CA ALA A 371 12.29 12.64 -21.00
C ALA A 371 11.14 13.61 -20.67
N THR A 372 10.05 13.59 -21.44
CA THR A 372 8.85 14.38 -21.18
C THR A 372 8.17 13.93 -19.87
N SER A 373 8.06 12.61 -19.66
CA SER A 373 7.54 12.05 -18.40
C SER A 373 8.41 12.46 -17.20
N ASN A 374 9.75 12.41 -17.35
CA ASN A 374 10.68 12.92 -16.33
C ASN A 374 10.47 14.41 -16.05
N ARG A 375 10.21 15.24 -17.09
CA ARG A 375 9.91 16.66 -16.89
C ARG A 375 8.61 16.87 -16.12
N MET A 376 7.60 16.05 -16.37
CA MET A 376 6.36 16.06 -15.58
C MET A 376 6.63 15.77 -14.11
N GLN A 377 7.48 14.77 -13.81
CA GLN A 377 7.87 14.46 -12.43
C GLN A 377 8.59 15.65 -11.78
N ASP A 378 9.48 16.34 -12.49
CA ASP A 378 10.14 17.56 -11.97
C ASP A 378 9.13 18.64 -11.62
N ILE A 379 8.19 18.94 -12.54
CA ILE A 379 7.12 19.91 -12.32
C ILE A 379 6.29 19.50 -11.07
N HIS A 380 5.92 18.23 -11.00
CA HIS A 380 5.09 17.75 -9.90
C HIS A 380 5.79 17.85 -8.54
N LEU A 381 7.08 17.50 -8.47
CA LEU A 381 7.85 17.65 -7.22
C LEU A 381 8.00 19.13 -6.81
N GLU A 382 8.17 20.03 -7.77
CA GLU A 382 8.26 21.48 -7.50
C GLU A 382 6.94 22.03 -6.95
N GLU A 383 5.79 21.48 -7.35
CA GLU A 383 4.46 21.89 -6.90
C GLU A 383 3.98 21.15 -5.63
N LEU A 384 4.63 20.07 -5.25
CA LEU A 384 4.32 19.29 -4.05
C LEU A 384 4.79 20.05 -2.79
N VAL A 385 4.01 21.06 -2.39
CA VAL A 385 4.35 22.01 -1.32
C VAL A 385 3.50 21.77 -0.08
N VAL A 386 4.16 21.67 1.08
CA VAL A 386 3.48 21.57 2.39
C VAL A 386 2.49 22.70 2.59
N GLY A 387 1.29 22.37 3.04
CA GLY A 387 0.20 23.31 3.28
C GLY A 387 -0.77 23.48 2.11
N ARG A 388 -0.42 23.06 0.90
CA ARG A 388 -1.38 22.95 -0.21
C ARG A 388 -2.23 21.70 -0.06
N THR A 389 -3.42 21.71 -0.62
CA THR A 389 -4.23 20.51 -0.78
C THR A 389 -3.73 19.67 -1.98
N GLY A 390 -4.09 18.40 -2.03
CA GLY A 390 -3.80 17.56 -3.19
C GLY A 390 -4.35 18.14 -4.49
N ASN A 391 -5.56 18.70 -4.46
CA ASN A 391 -6.19 19.35 -5.61
C ASN A 391 -5.44 20.62 -6.05
N GLU A 392 -4.93 21.43 -5.11
CA GLU A 392 -4.11 22.60 -5.44
C GLU A 392 -2.79 22.22 -6.09
N VAL A 393 -2.16 21.11 -5.63
CA VAL A 393 -0.95 20.57 -6.26
C VAL A 393 -1.24 20.06 -7.67
N LEU A 394 -2.35 19.33 -7.86
CA LEU A 394 -2.79 18.83 -9.17
C LEU A 394 -2.95 20.00 -10.16
N PHE A 395 -3.72 21.00 -9.79
CA PHE A 395 -4.02 22.12 -10.69
C PHE A 395 -2.76 22.95 -11.02
N ALA A 396 -1.87 23.14 -10.06
CA ALA A 396 -0.59 23.83 -10.29
C ALA A 396 0.30 23.02 -11.25
N THR A 397 0.38 21.68 -11.06
CA THR A 397 1.12 20.79 -11.95
C THR A 397 0.56 20.84 -13.38
N LEU A 398 -0.76 20.68 -13.53
CA LEU A 398 -1.42 20.69 -14.85
C LEU A 398 -1.27 22.03 -15.57
N ALA A 399 -1.35 23.17 -14.86
CA ALA A 399 -1.15 24.49 -15.44
C ALA A 399 0.27 24.64 -16.02
N ARG A 400 1.29 24.19 -15.30
CA ARG A 400 2.68 24.21 -15.80
C ARG A 400 2.90 23.25 -16.95
N MET A 401 2.26 22.09 -16.94
CA MET A 401 2.29 21.15 -18.08
C MET A 401 1.70 21.80 -19.33
N GLU A 402 0.57 22.53 -19.20
CA GLU A 402 -0.05 23.26 -20.31
C GLU A 402 0.89 24.38 -20.85
N GLU A 403 1.53 25.15 -19.97
CA GLU A 403 2.52 26.18 -20.34
C GLU A 403 3.71 25.60 -21.12
N GLU A 404 4.16 24.38 -20.78
CA GLU A 404 5.26 23.70 -21.46
C GLU A 404 4.79 22.83 -22.66
N GLY A 405 3.49 22.82 -22.96
CA GLY A 405 2.91 22.02 -24.05
C GLY A 405 3.01 20.52 -23.83
N ILE A 406 3.04 20.06 -22.59
CA ILE A 406 3.10 18.66 -22.21
C ILE A 406 1.70 18.07 -22.17
N ASN A 407 1.47 16.99 -22.93
CA ASN A 407 0.25 16.21 -22.87
C ASN A 407 0.46 15.00 -21.97
N GLY A 408 -0.35 14.85 -20.95
CA GLY A 408 -0.22 13.75 -19.98
C GLY A 408 -1.28 13.81 -18.89
N THR A 409 -1.19 12.83 -17.96
CA THR A 409 -2.04 12.76 -16.77
C THR A 409 -1.19 12.60 -15.52
N VAL A 410 -1.67 13.14 -14.41
CA VAL A 410 -1.04 13.07 -13.09
C VAL A 410 -1.91 12.21 -12.18
N TYR A 411 -1.29 11.23 -11.55
CA TYR A 411 -1.88 10.50 -10.46
C TYR A 411 -0.81 10.27 -9.40
N SER A 412 -0.90 10.96 -8.28
CA SER A 412 0.03 10.80 -7.19
C SER A 412 -0.72 10.57 -5.89
N HIS A 413 -0.20 9.72 -5.05
CA HIS A 413 -0.87 9.32 -3.82
C HIS A 413 0.12 9.13 -2.66
N PRO A 414 -0.34 9.26 -1.40
CA PRO A 414 0.45 8.87 -0.25
C PRO A 414 0.78 7.39 -0.27
N ILE A 415 1.95 7.01 0.26
CA ILE A 415 2.41 5.62 0.34
C ILE A 415 3.11 5.37 1.68
N GLY A 416 3.21 4.11 2.09
CA GLY A 416 3.91 3.71 3.30
C GLY A 416 3.29 2.50 3.96
N ASP A 417 2.50 2.65 5.05
CA ASP A 417 1.82 1.53 5.73
C ASP A 417 0.81 0.83 4.80
N HIS A 418 0.34 1.55 3.78
CA HIS A 418 -0.50 1.04 2.70
C HIS A 418 0.06 1.53 1.35
N GLY A 419 -0.18 0.80 0.28
CA GLY A 419 0.23 1.19 -1.06
C GLY A 419 -0.51 2.43 -1.54
N HIS A 420 -1.82 2.36 -1.79
CA HIS A 420 -2.66 3.54 -1.87
C HIS A 420 -2.89 4.05 -0.45
N GLY A 421 -1.99 4.89 0.05
CA GLY A 421 -1.90 5.28 1.45
C GLY A 421 -2.97 6.26 1.91
N ALA A 422 -3.02 6.50 3.22
CA ALA A 422 -3.82 7.55 3.82
C ALA A 422 -3.20 8.91 3.53
N GLY A 423 -4.02 9.91 3.25
CA GLY A 423 -3.62 11.29 2.98
C GLY A 423 -4.16 11.85 1.66
N PRO A 424 -3.62 13.01 1.19
CA PRO A 424 -4.15 13.71 0.03
C PRO A 424 -3.87 12.96 -1.28
N LEU A 425 -4.92 12.74 -2.09
CA LEU A 425 -4.78 12.32 -3.49
C LEU A 425 -4.51 13.52 -4.40
N ILE A 426 -3.65 13.33 -5.38
CA ILE A 426 -3.28 14.35 -6.37
C ILE A 426 -3.64 13.82 -7.76
N GLY A 427 -4.87 14.08 -8.19
CA GLY A 427 -5.46 13.48 -9.37
C GLY A 427 -5.74 11.99 -9.23
N MET A 428 -6.31 11.43 -10.27
CA MET A 428 -6.45 10.01 -10.55
C MET A 428 -6.35 9.83 -12.06
N TRP A 429 -6.02 8.63 -12.54
CA TRP A 429 -5.85 8.37 -13.96
C TRP A 429 -7.08 8.81 -14.83
N ASP A 430 -8.27 8.85 -14.23
CA ASP A 430 -9.55 9.23 -14.84
C ASP A 430 -10.19 10.50 -14.21
N MET A 431 -9.52 11.18 -13.28
CA MET A 431 -10.00 12.40 -12.61
C MET A 431 -8.91 13.47 -12.55
N GLN A 432 -8.86 14.30 -13.60
CA GLN A 432 -7.91 15.41 -13.70
C GLN A 432 -8.53 16.79 -13.34
N GLU A 433 -9.81 16.82 -13.05
CA GLU A 433 -10.55 18.02 -12.62
C GLU A 433 -10.61 18.18 -11.10
N GLY A 434 -9.83 17.38 -10.39
CA GLY A 434 -9.77 17.31 -8.94
C GLY A 434 -10.44 16.05 -8.37
N VAL A 435 -10.03 15.66 -7.18
CA VAL A 435 -10.56 14.52 -6.44
C VAL A 435 -11.37 15.06 -5.25
N PRO A 436 -12.70 14.96 -5.27
CA PRO A 436 -13.52 15.49 -4.17
C PRO A 436 -13.13 14.87 -2.82
N GLU A 437 -13.10 15.67 -1.77
CA GLU A 437 -12.81 15.33 -0.38
C GLU A 437 -11.41 14.74 -0.16
N ARG A 438 -11.01 13.66 -0.85
CA ARG A 438 -9.70 13.03 -0.71
C ARG A 438 -8.56 13.91 -1.24
N GLY A 439 -8.81 14.70 -2.29
CA GLY A 439 -7.87 15.70 -2.80
C GLY A 439 -7.88 17.00 -2.01
N ASP A 440 -8.84 17.21 -1.11
CA ASP A 440 -8.93 18.41 -0.26
C ASP A 440 -8.10 18.28 1.03
N LEU A 441 -7.54 17.11 1.30
CA LEU A 441 -6.56 16.92 2.37
C LEU A 441 -5.27 17.68 2.06
N VAL A 442 -4.61 18.13 3.13
CA VAL A 442 -3.41 18.99 3.04
C VAL A 442 -2.14 18.14 3.01
N ILE A 443 -1.21 18.53 2.15
CA ILE A 443 0.16 17.98 2.12
C ILE A 443 0.88 18.32 3.42
N ARG A 444 1.41 17.31 4.10
CA ARG A 444 2.10 17.44 5.39
C ARG A 444 3.60 17.14 5.27
N PRO A 445 4.44 17.71 6.14
CA PRO A 445 5.82 17.28 6.28
C PRO A 445 5.89 15.85 6.84
N SER A 446 7.02 15.21 6.69
CA SER A 446 7.25 13.84 7.14
C SER A 446 6.29 12.83 6.50
N THR A 447 6.00 12.97 5.21
CA THR A 447 5.13 12.08 4.44
C THR A 447 5.83 11.55 3.20
N TRP A 448 5.36 10.43 2.69
CA TRP A 448 5.86 9.79 1.47
C TRP A 448 4.75 9.76 0.42
N HIS A 449 5.14 9.97 -0.84
CA HIS A 449 4.22 10.00 -1.97
C HIS A 449 4.77 9.17 -3.12
N SER A 450 3.93 8.40 -3.76
CA SER A 450 4.21 7.85 -5.07
C SER A 450 3.91 8.90 -6.13
N ILE A 451 4.89 9.17 -6.99
CA ILE A 451 4.84 10.16 -8.05
C ILE A 451 4.54 9.44 -9.35
N GLU A 452 3.28 9.06 -9.51
CA GLU A 452 2.75 8.35 -10.67
C GLU A 452 2.23 9.35 -11.71
N LEU A 453 2.60 9.17 -12.95
CA LEU A 453 2.15 9.99 -14.07
C LEU A 453 2.48 9.34 -15.41
N GLN A 454 1.90 9.89 -16.49
CA GLN A 454 2.27 9.50 -17.84
C GLN A 454 2.30 10.69 -18.78
N ALA A 455 3.38 10.80 -19.58
CA ALA A 455 3.40 11.66 -20.75
C ALA A 455 2.89 10.90 -21.96
N THR A 456 2.23 11.60 -22.89
CA THR A 456 1.84 11.06 -24.19
C THR A 456 2.47 11.89 -25.28
N VAL A 457 3.31 11.27 -26.13
CA VAL A 457 4.09 11.92 -27.16
C VAL A 457 3.86 11.22 -28.51
N GLU A 458 3.75 11.99 -29.59
CA GLU A 458 3.76 11.42 -30.93
C GLU A 458 5.18 10.94 -31.30
N VAL A 459 5.32 9.66 -31.66
CA VAL A 459 6.61 9.04 -31.98
C VAL A 459 6.75 8.95 -33.49
N PRO A 460 7.63 9.75 -34.14
CA PRO A 460 7.80 9.77 -35.59
C PRO A 460 8.20 8.42 -36.19
N GLU A 461 9.07 7.69 -35.46
CA GLU A 461 9.54 6.35 -35.90
C GLU A 461 8.42 5.30 -35.88
N TRP A 462 7.32 5.59 -35.18
CA TRP A 462 6.09 4.79 -35.18
C TRP A 462 4.97 5.40 -36.02
N GLY A 463 5.34 6.19 -37.04
CA GLY A 463 4.38 6.83 -37.94
C GLY A 463 3.57 7.94 -37.32
N GLY A 464 4.08 8.60 -36.27
CA GLY A 464 3.40 9.66 -35.55
C GLY A 464 2.30 9.17 -34.58
N ARG A 465 2.33 7.88 -34.19
CA ARG A 465 1.38 7.36 -33.21
C ARG A 465 1.68 7.91 -31.83
N PRO A 466 0.64 8.21 -31.02
CA PRO A 466 0.82 8.56 -29.65
C PRO A 466 1.33 7.34 -28.84
N VAL A 467 2.36 7.57 -28.04
CA VAL A 467 2.95 6.60 -27.11
C VAL A 467 2.91 7.20 -25.72
N SER A 468 2.53 6.42 -24.74
CA SER A 468 2.49 6.83 -23.34
C SER A 468 3.66 6.23 -22.57
N CYS A 469 4.51 7.09 -21.99
CA CYS A 469 5.54 6.70 -21.05
C CYS A 469 5.02 6.92 -19.65
N ARG A 470 4.67 5.82 -18.99
CA ARG A 470 4.22 5.80 -17.60
C ARG A 470 5.43 5.64 -16.69
N GLN A 471 5.49 6.40 -15.64
CA GLN A 471 6.54 6.33 -14.63
C GLN A 471 5.97 6.52 -13.25
N GLU A 472 6.58 5.86 -12.29
CA GLU A 472 6.22 5.97 -10.89
C GLU A 472 7.44 5.74 -10.02
N GLU A 473 7.66 6.67 -9.09
CA GLU A 473 8.78 6.63 -8.15
C GLU A 473 8.39 7.30 -6.85
N GLU A 474 8.95 6.84 -5.73
CA GLU A 474 8.66 7.43 -4.45
C GLU A 474 9.50 8.66 -4.15
N ALA A 475 8.80 9.70 -3.74
CA ALA A 475 9.35 10.88 -3.10
C ALA A 475 8.98 10.94 -1.62
N TYR A 476 9.77 11.66 -0.84
CA TYR A 476 9.45 11.98 0.55
C TYR A 476 9.57 13.48 0.78
N ILE A 477 8.73 13.96 1.68
CA ILE A 477 8.77 15.31 2.22
C ILE A 477 9.39 15.20 3.60
N ASP A 478 10.52 15.85 3.83
CA ASP A 478 11.20 15.80 5.12
C ASP A 478 10.50 16.70 6.18
N GLU A 479 11.03 16.71 7.41
CA GLU A 479 10.50 17.51 8.52
C GLU A 479 10.56 19.02 8.24
N GLN A 480 11.41 19.46 7.33
CA GLN A 480 11.56 20.85 6.91
C GLN A 480 10.66 21.20 5.72
N GLY A 481 9.96 20.22 5.14
CA GLY A 481 9.10 20.41 3.98
C GLY A 481 9.83 20.31 2.64
N GLU A 482 11.09 19.87 2.63
CA GLU A 482 11.86 19.67 1.40
C GLU A 482 11.48 18.33 0.75
N VAL A 483 11.19 18.37 -0.55
CA VAL A 483 10.80 17.19 -1.34
C VAL A 483 12.03 16.57 -2.00
N ARG A 484 12.17 15.25 -1.87
CA ARG A 484 13.31 14.49 -2.42
C ARG A 484 12.87 13.10 -2.85
N TRP A 485 13.56 12.55 -3.86
CA TRP A 485 13.42 11.13 -4.18
C TRP A 485 13.90 10.24 -3.03
N VAL A 486 13.17 9.18 -2.73
CA VAL A 486 13.60 8.17 -1.75
C VAL A 486 14.89 7.49 -2.21
N PHE A 487 14.98 7.16 -3.50
CA PHE A 487 16.17 6.60 -4.11
C PHE A 487 16.56 7.40 -5.36
N ARG A 488 15.94 7.13 -6.50
CA ARG A 488 16.14 7.82 -7.78
C ARG A 488 14.94 7.56 -8.68
N ARG A 489 14.86 8.25 -9.81
CA ARG A 489 13.90 7.93 -10.87
C ARG A 489 14.55 7.18 -12.01
N GLN A 490 13.73 6.60 -12.88
CA GLN A 490 14.20 6.06 -14.15
C GLN A 490 14.48 7.20 -15.14
N ASP A 491 15.71 7.32 -15.61
CA ASP A 491 16.16 8.33 -16.60
C ASP A 491 16.52 7.71 -17.95
N GLN A 492 16.62 6.40 -18.03
CA GLN A 492 16.94 5.64 -19.23
C GLN A 492 16.11 4.36 -19.31
N PHE A 493 15.78 3.95 -20.52
CA PHE A 493 15.14 2.64 -20.73
C PHE A 493 16.07 1.51 -20.34
N ASN A 494 15.54 0.46 -19.74
CA ASN A 494 16.20 -0.83 -19.71
C ASN A 494 16.21 -1.40 -21.14
N LEU A 495 17.35 -1.95 -21.57
CA LEU A 495 17.51 -2.48 -22.94
C LEU A 495 17.46 -4.00 -22.95
N ILE A 496 16.70 -4.54 -23.91
CA ILE A 496 16.56 -5.98 -24.16
C ILE A 496 17.02 -6.22 -25.60
N TRP A 497 17.98 -7.15 -25.80
CA TRP A 497 18.64 -7.40 -27.07
C TRP A 497 17.97 -8.51 -27.90
#